data_d1ae88dd81d7b8127be5850e6b78deb6
#
_entry.id   d1ae88dd81d7b8127be5850e6b78deb6
#
_cell.length_a   1.000
_cell.length_b   1.000
_cell.length_c   1.000
_cell.angle_alpha   90.00
_cell.angle_beta   90.00
_cell.angle_gamma   90.00
#
_symmetry.space_group_name_H-M   'P 1'
#
loop_
_entity.id
_entity.type
_entity.pdbx_description
1 polymer ?
#
loop_
_entity_poly.entity_id
_entity_poly.type
_entity_poly.pdbx_seq_one_letter_code
_entity_poly.pdbx_strand_id
1 'polypeptide(L)'
;MKCTWQEGNRITLLENGDNFYPAVFEAISHAQQKVFLETFIWFEDDVGRQLHSALLQAARRGIKIEVLLDGYGSPDLSDEFVNELTAAGVVFRYYDPGPRLFGMRTNLFRRMHRKIVVVDETVAFVGGINYSAEHMSDYGPEAKQDYAIRIEGR
;
A
#
# COMPACT_ATOMS: atom_id res chain seq x y z
N MET A 1 18.52 13.02 -10.63
CA MET A 1 17.84 11.83 -11.15
C MET A 1 17.68 12.02 -12.65
N LYS A 2 18.21 11.12 -13.49
CA LYS A 2 17.99 11.20 -14.95
C LYS A 2 16.71 10.40 -15.24
N CYS A 3 15.71 11.06 -15.79
CA CYS A 3 14.49 10.41 -16.26
C CYS A 3 14.66 10.08 -17.75
N THR A 4 14.24 8.88 -18.13
CA THR A 4 14.21 8.42 -19.51
C THR A 4 12.76 8.13 -19.89
N TRP A 5 12.30 8.68 -20.99
CA TRP A 5 10.97 8.35 -21.52
C TRP A 5 10.96 6.91 -22.00
N GLN A 6 9.93 6.16 -21.61
CA GLN A 6 9.71 4.78 -22.01
C GLN A 6 8.40 4.70 -22.80
N GLU A 7 8.43 4.10 -23.97
CA GLU A 7 7.25 3.82 -24.78
C GLU A 7 6.71 2.41 -24.48
N GLY A 8 5.47 2.17 -24.88
CA GLY A 8 4.84 0.85 -24.76
C GLY A 8 4.18 0.55 -23.41
N ASN A 9 4.08 1.54 -22.52
CA ASN A 9 3.32 1.40 -21.28
C ASN A 9 1.82 1.52 -21.55
N ARG A 10 1.03 0.66 -20.90
CA ARG A 10 -0.43 0.78 -20.80
C ARG A 10 -0.80 1.44 -19.49
N ILE A 11 -1.64 2.48 -19.56
CA ILE A 11 -2.12 3.21 -18.39
C ILE A 11 -3.63 3.04 -18.30
N THR A 12 -4.11 2.64 -17.12
CA THR A 12 -5.55 2.50 -16.81
C THR A 12 -5.87 3.37 -15.61
N LEU A 13 -6.90 4.22 -15.72
CA LEU A 13 -7.43 4.99 -14.60
C LEU A 13 -8.29 4.09 -13.72
N LEU A 14 -8.09 4.19 -12.41
CA LEU A 14 -8.85 3.49 -11.38
C LEU A 14 -9.53 4.53 -10.50
N GLU A 15 -10.84 4.47 -10.43
CA GLU A 15 -11.65 5.38 -9.63
C GLU A 15 -12.04 4.69 -8.34
N ASN A 16 -11.79 5.34 -7.23
CA ASN A 16 -12.11 4.90 -5.86
C ASN A 16 -11.53 3.52 -5.50
N GLY A 17 -11.80 3.10 -4.27
CA GLY A 17 -11.40 1.81 -3.76
C GLY A 17 -12.01 0.64 -4.53
N ASP A 18 -13.25 0.82 -5.03
CA ASP A 18 -14.00 -0.21 -5.77
C ASP A 18 -13.24 -0.75 -6.99
N ASN A 19 -12.52 0.11 -7.70
CA ASN A 19 -11.70 -0.31 -8.85
C ASN A 19 -10.24 -0.56 -8.46
N PHE A 20 -9.72 0.19 -7.47
CA PHE A 20 -8.31 0.14 -7.09
C PHE A 20 -7.96 -1.13 -6.31
N TYR A 21 -8.70 -1.45 -5.23
CA TYR A 21 -8.35 -2.57 -4.36
C TYR A 21 -8.38 -3.92 -5.07
N PRO A 22 -9.43 -4.28 -5.83
CA PRO A 22 -9.43 -5.54 -6.57
C PRO A 22 -8.26 -5.65 -7.55
N ALA A 23 -7.91 -4.56 -8.25
CA ALA A 23 -6.80 -4.56 -9.20
C ALA A 23 -5.44 -4.74 -8.52
N VAL A 24 -5.23 -4.11 -7.35
CA VAL A 24 -4.01 -4.29 -6.54
C VAL A 24 -3.92 -5.70 -5.98
N PHE A 25 -5.01 -6.21 -5.37
CA PHE A 25 -5.02 -7.54 -4.75
C PHE A 25 -4.83 -8.64 -5.80
N GLU A 26 -5.43 -8.49 -6.98
CA GLU A 26 -5.21 -9.39 -8.10
C GLU A 26 -3.73 -9.39 -8.53
N ALA A 27 -3.13 -8.21 -8.71
CA ALA A 27 -1.72 -8.11 -9.08
C ALA A 27 -0.81 -8.78 -8.04
N ILE A 28 -1.04 -8.57 -6.74
CA ILE A 28 -0.30 -9.22 -5.65
C ILE A 28 -0.50 -10.74 -5.69
N SER A 29 -1.73 -11.21 -5.97
CA SER A 29 -2.02 -12.64 -6.04
C SER A 29 -1.28 -13.34 -7.17
N HIS A 30 -0.99 -12.65 -8.26
CA HIS A 30 -0.26 -13.16 -9.42
C HIS A 30 1.25 -12.87 -9.40
N ALA A 31 1.75 -12.18 -8.37
CA ALA A 31 3.17 -11.88 -8.22
C ALA A 31 4.03 -13.15 -8.28
N GLN A 32 5.14 -13.08 -9.03
CA GLN A 32 6.07 -14.18 -9.25
C GLN A 32 7.42 -13.98 -8.54
N GLN A 33 7.80 -12.72 -8.26
CA GLN A 33 9.12 -12.41 -7.72
C GLN A 33 9.05 -11.49 -6.51
N LYS A 34 8.46 -10.32 -6.66
CA LYS A 34 8.48 -9.30 -5.61
C LYS A 34 7.30 -8.34 -5.65
N VAL A 35 6.95 -7.85 -4.47
CA VAL A 35 5.99 -6.77 -4.26
C VAL A 35 6.64 -5.69 -3.41
N PHE A 36 6.54 -4.45 -3.85
CA PHE A 36 6.93 -3.28 -3.10
C PHE A 36 5.72 -2.40 -2.87
N LEU A 37 5.45 -2.03 -1.62
CA LEU A 37 4.30 -1.23 -1.24
C LEU A 37 4.73 -0.07 -0.36
N GLU A 38 4.40 1.15 -0.78
CA GLU A 38 4.48 2.36 0.03
C GLU A 38 3.08 2.95 0.20
N THR A 39 2.66 3.24 1.41
CA THR A 39 1.39 3.93 1.66
C THR A 39 1.46 4.85 2.87
N PHE A 40 0.63 5.89 2.84
CA PHE A 40 0.54 6.83 3.94
C PHE A 40 -0.35 6.29 5.06
N ILE A 41 -1.54 5.77 4.71
CA ILE A 41 -2.50 5.21 5.66
C ILE A 41 -2.81 3.76 5.31
N TRP A 42 -2.77 2.90 6.33
CA TRP A 42 -3.28 1.55 6.31
C TRP A 42 -4.04 1.29 7.61
N PHE A 43 -5.36 1.08 7.52
CA PHE A 43 -6.22 0.75 8.67
C PHE A 43 -6.46 -0.76 8.77
N GLU A 44 -6.73 -1.24 9.99
CA GLU A 44 -7.17 -2.63 10.23
C GLU A 44 -8.67 -2.82 10.01
N ASP A 45 -9.24 -2.14 9.01
CA ASP A 45 -10.62 -2.33 8.55
C ASP A 45 -10.71 -3.48 7.52
N ASP A 46 -11.88 -3.66 6.93
CA ASP A 46 -12.12 -4.75 5.98
C ASP A 46 -11.20 -4.67 4.76
N VAL A 47 -10.91 -3.47 4.27
CA VAL A 47 -9.97 -3.26 3.15
C VAL A 47 -8.54 -3.58 3.56
N GLY A 48 -8.13 -3.07 4.72
CA GLY A 48 -6.77 -3.31 5.21
C GLY A 48 -6.51 -4.78 5.54
N ARG A 49 -7.50 -5.50 6.03
CA ARG A 49 -7.42 -6.96 6.27
C ARG A 49 -7.33 -7.75 4.96
N GLN A 50 -8.01 -7.32 3.91
CA GLN A 50 -7.88 -7.92 2.58
C GLN A 50 -6.46 -7.73 2.01
N LEU A 51 -5.90 -6.52 2.13
CA LEU A 51 -4.50 -6.28 1.76
C LEU A 51 -3.54 -7.17 2.56
N HIS A 52 -3.71 -7.23 3.89
CA HIS A 52 -2.92 -8.07 4.78
C HIS A 52 -2.95 -9.54 4.31
N SER A 53 -4.15 -10.07 4.06
CA SER A 53 -4.33 -11.44 3.57
C SER A 53 -3.64 -11.66 2.22
N ALA A 54 -3.75 -10.72 1.28
CA ALA A 54 -3.10 -10.83 -0.03
C ALA A 54 -1.57 -10.87 0.09
N LEU A 55 -0.99 -9.99 0.91
CA LEU A 55 0.46 -9.96 1.16
C LEU A 55 0.92 -11.22 1.90
N LEU A 56 0.18 -11.67 2.90
CA LEU A 56 0.51 -12.89 3.65
C LEU A 56 0.53 -14.13 2.75
N GLN A 57 -0.48 -14.27 1.89
CA GLN A 57 -0.54 -15.38 0.92
C GLN A 57 0.60 -15.30 -0.09
N ALA A 58 0.95 -14.11 -0.59
CA ALA A 58 2.09 -13.94 -1.48
C ALA A 58 3.42 -14.27 -0.78
N ALA A 59 3.63 -13.82 0.47
CA ALA A 59 4.81 -14.17 1.26
C ALA A 59 4.95 -15.68 1.46
N ARG A 60 3.85 -16.38 1.77
CA ARG A 60 3.83 -17.86 1.91
C ARG A 60 4.16 -18.59 0.62
N ARG A 61 3.97 -17.97 -0.55
CA ARG A 61 4.45 -18.50 -1.85
C ARG A 61 5.94 -18.22 -2.10
N GLY A 62 6.62 -17.52 -1.20
CA GLY A 62 8.04 -17.17 -1.34
C GLY A 62 8.30 -15.86 -2.09
N ILE A 63 7.26 -15.06 -2.33
CA ILE A 63 7.41 -13.73 -2.96
C ILE A 63 8.11 -12.78 -1.97
N LYS A 64 9.10 -12.05 -2.46
CA LYS A 64 9.78 -11.01 -1.66
C LYS A 64 8.89 -9.79 -1.52
N ILE A 65 8.55 -9.43 -0.30
CA ILE A 65 7.64 -8.31 -0.04
C ILE A 65 8.31 -7.29 0.87
N GLU A 66 8.30 -6.03 0.43
CA GLU A 66 8.71 -4.90 1.24
C GLU A 66 7.54 -3.93 1.40
N VAL A 67 7.24 -3.56 2.63
CA VAL A 67 6.20 -2.60 3.00
C VAL A 67 6.85 -1.42 3.71
N LEU A 68 6.56 -0.22 3.24
CA LEU A 68 6.95 1.03 3.87
C LEU A 68 5.72 1.87 4.19
N LEU A 69 5.44 2.06 5.46
CA LEU A 69 4.37 2.91 5.96
C LEU A 69 4.89 4.25 6.46
N ASP A 70 4.07 5.27 6.36
CA ASP A 70 4.34 6.50 7.09
C ASP A 70 4.12 6.30 8.59
N GLY A 71 5.11 6.66 9.37
CA GLY A 71 5.05 6.50 10.81
C GLY A 71 4.00 7.39 11.51
N TYR A 72 3.44 8.40 10.84
CA TYR A 72 2.40 9.29 11.36
C TYR A 72 1.01 8.97 10.80
N GLY A 73 0.92 8.67 9.50
CA GLY A 73 -0.35 8.52 8.82
C GLY A 73 -1.04 7.18 9.08
N SER A 74 -0.27 6.12 9.25
CA SER A 74 -0.85 4.84 9.64
C SER A 74 -1.14 4.86 11.13
N PRO A 75 -2.40 4.59 11.53
CA PRO A 75 -2.73 4.43 12.95
C PRO A 75 -1.92 3.28 13.53
N ASP A 76 -1.97 3.15 14.84
CA ASP A 76 -1.26 2.07 15.54
C ASP A 76 -1.87 0.72 15.08
N LEU A 77 -1.24 0.12 14.04
CA LEU A 77 -1.53 -1.25 13.65
C LEU A 77 -1.21 -2.15 14.85
N SER A 78 -2.04 -3.15 15.10
CA SER A 78 -1.80 -4.07 16.20
C SER A 78 -0.48 -4.84 15.98
N ASP A 79 0.20 -5.17 17.08
CA ASP A 79 1.41 -5.98 17.02
C ASP A 79 1.14 -7.34 16.35
N GLU A 80 -0.04 -7.92 16.57
CA GLU A 80 -0.46 -9.17 15.95
C GLU A 80 -0.48 -9.05 14.42
N PHE A 81 -1.11 -8.00 13.91
CA PHE A 81 -1.23 -7.73 12.48
C PHE A 81 0.13 -7.59 11.79
N VAL A 82 1.06 -6.86 12.40
CA VAL A 82 2.41 -6.67 11.88
C VAL A 82 3.26 -7.93 12.04
N ASN A 83 3.13 -8.63 13.17
CA ASN A 83 3.91 -9.84 13.45
C ASN A 83 3.55 -11.00 12.52
N GLU A 84 2.30 -11.16 12.12
CA GLU A 84 1.92 -12.18 11.12
C GLU A 84 2.65 -11.99 9.80
N LEU A 85 2.71 -10.74 9.30
CA LEU A 85 3.42 -10.42 8.05
C LEU A 85 4.93 -10.63 8.18
N THR A 86 5.52 -10.14 9.26
CA THR A 86 6.98 -10.24 9.47
C THR A 86 7.41 -11.69 9.72
N ALA A 87 6.62 -12.49 10.44
CA ALA A 87 6.86 -13.91 10.61
C ALA A 87 6.79 -14.69 9.28
N ALA A 88 5.98 -14.22 8.32
CA ALA A 88 5.93 -14.78 6.97
C ALA A 88 7.07 -14.29 6.06
N GLY A 89 7.96 -13.43 6.55
CA GLY A 89 9.13 -12.93 5.81
C GLY A 89 8.92 -11.58 5.12
N VAL A 90 7.80 -10.89 5.37
CA VAL A 90 7.59 -9.53 4.85
C VAL A 90 8.55 -8.57 5.56
N VAL A 91 9.30 -7.79 4.80
CA VAL A 91 10.13 -6.70 5.32
C VAL A 91 9.24 -5.49 5.55
N PHE A 92 8.94 -5.22 6.81
CA PHE A 92 8.04 -4.15 7.23
C PHE A 92 8.82 -2.99 7.86
N ARG A 93 8.64 -1.78 7.34
CA ARG A 93 9.36 -0.59 7.81
C ARG A 93 8.42 0.60 7.98
N TYR A 94 8.75 1.46 8.94
CA TYR A 94 8.10 2.75 9.10
C TYR A 94 9.04 3.87 8.66
N TYR A 95 8.53 4.78 7.83
CA TYR A 95 9.21 6.01 7.48
C TYR A 95 9.13 6.98 8.66
N ASP A 96 10.29 7.49 9.09
CA ASP A 96 10.45 8.44 10.18
C ASP A 96 9.64 8.02 11.44
N PRO A 97 9.97 6.88 12.06
CA PRO A 97 9.26 6.38 13.24
C PRO A 97 9.52 7.21 14.51
N GLY A 98 10.02 8.44 14.39
CA GLY A 98 10.45 9.42 15.38
C GLY A 98 10.16 9.14 16.86
N PRO A 99 10.96 9.61 17.80
CA PRO A 99 10.76 9.37 19.21
C PRO A 99 9.40 9.90 19.65
N ARG A 100 8.66 9.11 20.41
CA ARG A 100 7.42 9.55 21.08
C ARG A 100 7.78 10.25 22.39
N LEU A 101 7.44 11.54 22.51
CA LEU A 101 7.51 12.26 23.78
C LEU A 101 6.10 12.30 24.39
N PHE A 102 5.90 11.73 25.59
CA PHE A 102 4.60 11.59 26.25
C PHE A 102 3.52 10.92 25.37
N GLY A 103 3.90 9.92 24.56
CA GLY A 103 2.99 9.23 23.66
C GLY A 103 2.69 9.98 22.35
N MET A 104 3.08 11.24 22.21
CA MET A 104 2.95 12.03 21.00
C MET A 104 4.23 12.02 20.18
N ARG A 105 4.09 11.89 18.86
CA ARG A 105 5.23 11.96 17.93
C ARG A 105 5.75 13.38 17.83
N THR A 106 7.05 13.55 17.92
CA THR A 106 7.70 14.87 17.95
C THR A 106 7.90 15.47 16.55
N ASN A 107 7.84 14.66 15.48
CA ASN A 107 8.08 15.14 14.13
C ASN A 107 6.79 15.21 13.30
N LEU A 108 6.14 16.39 13.32
CA LEU A 108 4.90 16.67 12.60
C LEU A 108 5.11 17.04 11.12
N PHE A 109 6.36 17.30 10.70
CA PHE A 109 6.63 17.93 9.40
C PHE A 109 7.15 16.98 8.32
N ARG A 110 7.72 15.83 8.69
CA ARG A 110 8.18 14.83 7.72
C ARG A 110 7.14 13.74 7.55
N ARG A 111 6.50 13.70 6.39
CA ARG A 111 5.49 12.70 6.03
C ARG A 111 5.83 12.08 4.68
N MET A 112 5.69 10.78 4.59
CA MET A 112 5.70 10.07 3.33
C MET A 112 4.27 9.95 2.82
N HIS A 113 3.87 10.83 1.92
CA HIS A 113 2.49 10.87 1.41
C HIS A 113 2.33 10.12 0.08
N ARG A 114 3.25 9.21 -0.23
CA ARG A 114 3.19 8.37 -1.44
C ARG A 114 2.27 7.18 -1.22
N LYS A 115 1.55 6.79 -2.26
CA LYS A 115 0.78 5.56 -2.34
C LYS A 115 1.20 4.89 -3.65
N ILE A 116 2.08 3.91 -3.53
CA ILE A 116 2.74 3.24 -4.66
C ILE A 116 2.74 1.74 -4.37
N VAL A 117 2.34 0.95 -5.36
CA VAL A 117 2.57 -0.50 -5.36
C VAL A 117 3.32 -0.85 -6.63
N VAL A 118 4.36 -1.66 -6.52
CA VAL A 118 5.07 -2.22 -7.67
C VAL A 118 5.10 -3.73 -7.54
N VAL A 119 4.66 -4.41 -8.57
CA VAL A 119 4.66 -5.87 -8.65
C VAL A 119 5.54 -6.30 -9.81
N ASP A 120 6.54 -7.13 -9.51
CA ASP A 120 7.47 -7.75 -10.46
C ASP A 120 8.15 -6.76 -11.44
N GLU A 121 8.25 -5.49 -11.06
CA GLU A 121 8.78 -4.40 -11.91
C GLU A 121 8.03 -4.17 -13.23
N THR A 122 6.91 -4.82 -13.43
CA THR A 122 6.11 -4.76 -14.67
C THR A 122 4.74 -4.15 -14.49
N VAL A 123 4.22 -4.14 -13.27
CA VAL A 123 2.94 -3.50 -12.91
C VAL A 123 3.18 -2.53 -11.76
N ALA A 124 2.69 -1.32 -11.92
CA ALA A 124 2.73 -0.33 -10.85
C ALA A 124 1.36 0.33 -10.66
N PHE A 125 1.07 0.71 -9.43
CA PHE A 125 -0.09 1.52 -9.06
C PHE A 125 0.40 2.78 -8.35
N VAL A 126 -0.13 3.94 -8.76
CA VAL A 126 0.23 5.23 -8.18
C VAL A 126 -1.02 6.09 -8.08
N GLY A 127 -1.26 6.70 -6.94
CA GLY A 127 -2.43 7.58 -6.78
C GLY A 127 -2.60 8.18 -5.40
N GLY A 128 -3.81 8.63 -5.12
CA GLY A 128 -4.21 9.23 -3.86
C GLY A 128 -4.81 8.23 -2.86
N ILE A 129 -5.25 7.06 -3.31
CA ILE A 129 -6.03 6.10 -2.53
C ILE A 129 -5.18 5.42 -1.45
N ASN A 130 -5.59 5.54 -0.20
CA ASN A 130 -5.03 4.82 0.94
C ASN A 130 -5.71 3.45 1.12
N TYR A 131 -5.21 2.62 2.02
CA TYR A 131 -5.87 1.35 2.36
C TYR A 131 -6.80 1.54 3.55
N SER A 132 -8.03 1.95 3.23
CA SER A 132 -9.09 2.25 4.18
C SER A 132 -10.46 2.10 3.49
N ALA A 133 -11.45 1.60 4.21
CA ALA A 133 -12.82 1.46 3.73
C ALA A 133 -13.45 2.81 3.31
N GLU A 134 -12.93 3.93 3.78
CA GLU A 134 -13.41 5.28 3.44
C GLU A 134 -13.39 5.58 1.92
N HIS A 135 -12.60 4.84 1.15
CA HIS A 135 -12.52 4.98 -0.31
C HIS A 135 -13.48 4.05 -1.08
N MET A 136 -14.28 3.25 -0.37
CA MET A 136 -15.33 2.41 -0.97
C MET A 136 -16.60 3.22 -1.18
N SER A 137 -17.31 3.00 -2.29
CA SER A 137 -18.54 3.73 -2.62
C SER A 137 -19.69 3.44 -1.65
N ASP A 138 -19.68 2.28 -0.99
CA ASP A 138 -20.68 1.84 -0.01
C ASP A 138 -20.38 2.31 1.44
N TYR A 139 -19.28 3.03 1.65
CA TYR A 139 -18.92 3.56 2.98
C TYR A 139 -19.97 4.54 3.54
N GLY A 140 -20.76 5.15 2.67
CA GLY A 140 -21.82 6.08 3.01
C GLY A 140 -21.53 7.52 2.61
N PRO A 141 -22.19 8.53 3.24
CA PRO A 141 -22.07 9.92 2.81
C PRO A 141 -20.68 10.53 2.98
N GLU A 142 -19.83 9.92 3.80
CA GLU A 142 -18.44 10.32 4.04
C GLU A 142 -17.45 9.62 3.10
N ALA A 143 -17.93 8.84 2.12
CA ALA A 143 -17.09 8.15 1.15
C ALA A 143 -16.20 9.14 0.39
N LYS A 144 -14.91 8.83 0.34
CA LYS A 144 -13.90 9.67 -0.33
C LYS A 144 -13.82 9.30 -1.80
N GLN A 145 -13.96 10.30 -2.68
CA GLN A 145 -13.64 10.14 -4.08
C GLN A 145 -12.16 10.43 -4.32
N ASP A 146 -11.46 9.48 -4.93
CA ASP A 146 -10.04 9.59 -5.23
C ASP A 146 -9.68 8.71 -6.44
N TYR A 147 -8.49 8.91 -6.98
CA TYR A 147 -8.05 8.25 -8.20
C TYR A 147 -6.66 7.65 -8.03
N ALA A 148 -6.45 6.56 -8.75
CA ALA A 148 -5.14 5.97 -8.97
C ALA A 148 -4.97 5.58 -10.44
N ILE A 149 -3.75 5.31 -10.84
CA ILE A 149 -3.45 4.74 -12.15
C ILE A 149 -2.75 3.39 -11.97
N ARG A 150 -3.11 2.42 -12.82
CA ARG A 150 -2.35 1.21 -13.07
C ARG A 150 -1.48 1.43 -14.29
N ILE A 151 -0.21 1.12 -14.18
CA ILE A 151 0.78 1.21 -15.25
C ILE A 151 1.29 -0.20 -15.50
N GLU A 152 1.24 -0.66 -16.73
CA GLU A 152 1.78 -1.95 -17.16
C GLU A 152 2.82 -1.70 -18.24
N GLY A 153 4.02 -2.22 -18.05
CA GLY A 153 5.13 -2.01 -18.95
C GLY A 153 6.43 -2.61 -18.41
N ARG A 154 7.55 -2.24 -19.00
CA ARG A 154 8.89 -2.65 -18.59
C ARG A 154 9.71 -1.45 -18.13
#